data_dda85f283a52985d1f986e43b3aa5147
#
_entry.id   dda85f283a52985d1f986e43b3aa5147
#
_cell.length_a   1.000
_cell.length_b   1.000
_cell.length_c   1.000
_cell.angle_alpha   90.00
_cell.angle_beta   90.00
_cell.angle_gamma   90.00
#
_symmetry.space_group_name_H-M   'P 1'
#
loop_
_entity.id
_entity.type
_entity.pdbx_description
1 polymer ?
#
loop_
_entity_poly.entity_id
_entity_poly.type
_entity_poly.pdbx_seq_one_letter_code
_entity_poly.pdbx_strand_id
1 'polypeptide(L)'
;QWQGKERGFSYRHEVQPVLDRYCIGCHSNENNNRPYLKGDKWITDWSSRISGKARPGLGGHFTKSYADLHRYIRRPGIESDIHMLVPMDVHADQTELMQLLNKGHHNVKLDSLSITKLACWIDFNAPFHGRRKDLSTYDKTKQSRELRALYREMFGAPEQDMEWLPEIPTDIEFQKPIQAVAEKGDTLLKGWPIPKKQAEKMQIDLANYQMTLEIAKGVNLKLIKIPAGKFIMGSTRQADELPQTVVEIEKPFWIGQFEITNRQFRAFDPSHDSRDEHRHGYQFGRKGYSMNGDDQPAVRISWKQAMDFCNWLSQKTGMRFTLPDEAQWEWACRAGSDTDYWFGSSG
;
A
#
# COMPACT_ATOMS: atom_id res chain seq x y z
N GLN A 1 15.87 -3.59 -21.53
CA GLN A 1 16.06 -2.36 -22.34
C GLN A 1 14.71 -1.85 -22.79
N TRP A 2 14.44 -0.55 -22.61
CA TRP A 2 13.25 0.10 -23.13
C TRP A 2 13.22 0.01 -24.66
N GLN A 3 12.11 -0.41 -25.22
CA GLN A 3 11.99 -0.59 -26.68
C GLN A 3 11.46 0.69 -27.34
N GLY A 4 12.08 1.08 -28.43
CA GLY A 4 11.69 2.23 -29.25
C GLY A 4 12.46 3.51 -28.96
N LYS A 5 11.97 4.63 -29.52
CA LYS A 5 12.57 5.96 -29.34
C LYS A 5 12.50 6.39 -27.87
N GLU A 6 13.53 7.08 -27.40
CA GLU A 6 13.49 7.77 -26.13
C GLU A 6 12.35 8.78 -26.12
N ARG A 7 11.57 8.77 -25.03
CA ARG A 7 10.37 9.61 -24.93
C ARG A 7 9.97 9.80 -23.48
N GLY A 8 9.13 10.77 -23.25
CA GLY A 8 8.46 10.89 -21.96
C GLY A 8 7.52 9.71 -21.70
N PHE A 9 7.39 9.30 -20.46
CA PHE A 9 6.47 8.23 -20.07
C PHE A 9 5.08 8.82 -19.79
N SER A 10 4.07 8.41 -20.56
CA SER A 10 2.70 8.88 -20.39
C SER A 10 1.76 7.75 -20.01
N TYR A 11 0.99 7.94 -18.94
CA TYR A 11 -0.03 6.98 -18.51
C TYR A 11 -0.99 6.63 -19.66
N ARG A 12 -1.48 7.62 -20.39
CA ARG A 12 -2.43 7.41 -21.46
C ARG A 12 -1.89 6.63 -22.66
N HIS A 13 -0.58 6.73 -22.91
CA HIS A 13 0.04 6.10 -24.07
C HIS A 13 0.67 4.74 -23.72
N GLU A 14 1.07 4.54 -22.50
CA GLU A 14 1.81 3.34 -22.10
C GLU A 14 0.99 2.43 -21.16
N VAL A 15 0.28 3.00 -20.17
CA VAL A 15 -0.44 2.24 -19.15
C VAL A 15 -1.90 1.98 -19.55
N GLN A 16 -2.62 3.01 -19.99
CA GLN A 16 -4.03 2.85 -20.36
C GLN A 16 -4.24 1.74 -21.39
N PRO A 17 -3.43 1.57 -22.45
CA PRO A 17 -3.56 0.46 -23.38
C PRO A 17 -3.42 -0.92 -22.74
N VAL A 18 -2.62 -1.05 -21.67
CA VAL A 18 -2.51 -2.30 -20.89
C VAL A 18 -3.82 -2.56 -20.15
N LEU A 19 -4.38 -1.53 -19.52
CA LEU A 19 -5.66 -1.66 -18.81
C LEU A 19 -6.80 -1.99 -19.77
N ASP A 20 -6.84 -1.34 -20.93
CA ASP A 20 -7.86 -1.58 -21.96
C ASP A 20 -7.79 -3.01 -22.49
N ARG A 21 -6.60 -3.58 -22.56
CA ARG A 21 -6.41 -4.96 -23.01
C ARG A 21 -6.75 -6.01 -21.97
N TYR A 22 -6.43 -5.77 -20.70
CA TYR A 22 -6.48 -6.84 -19.68
C TYR A 22 -7.49 -6.60 -18.54
N CYS A 23 -7.90 -5.36 -18.29
CA CYS A 23 -8.59 -5.02 -17.04
C CYS A 23 -10.03 -4.54 -17.23
N ILE A 24 -10.33 -3.80 -18.32
CA ILE A 24 -11.64 -3.14 -18.48
C ILE A 24 -12.83 -4.09 -18.55
N GLY A 25 -12.63 -5.36 -18.89
CA GLY A 25 -13.72 -6.34 -18.91
C GLY A 25 -14.43 -6.51 -17.57
N CYS A 26 -13.69 -6.33 -16.47
CA CYS A 26 -14.23 -6.38 -15.10
C CYS A 26 -14.29 -5.01 -14.43
N HIS A 27 -13.51 -4.04 -14.90
CA HIS A 27 -13.27 -2.75 -14.29
C HIS A 27 -13.82 -1.56 -15.10
N SER A 28 -14.90 -1.76 -15.83
CA SER A 28 -15.58 -0.74 -16.63
C SER A 28 -16.89 -0.19 -16.02
N ASN A 29 -17.30 -0.70 -14.83
CA ASN A 29 -18.53 -0.29 -14.17
C ASN A 29 -18.24 0.38 -12.81
N GLU A 30 -18.78 1.58 -12.59
CA GLU A 30 -18.58 2.35 -11.35
C GLU A 30 -19.37 1.82 -10.15
N ASN A 31 -20.39 0.99 -10.38
CA ASN A 31 -21.32 0.60 -9.32
C ASN A 31 -20.87 -0.60 -8.47
N ASN A 32 -19.65 -1.13 -8.69
CA ASN A 32 -19.25 -2.42 -8.14
C ASN A 32 -18.19 -2.36 -7.05
N ASN A 33 -17.99 -1.26 -6.37
CA ASN A 33 -16.93 -1.12 -5.34
C ASN A 33 -15.51 -1.53 -5.85
N ARG A 34 -15.31 -1.50 -7.16
CA ARG A 34 -14.07 -1.85 -7.87
C ARG A 34 -13.46 -0.62 -8.50
N PRO A 35 -12.15 -0.56 -8.69
CA PRO A 35 -11.54 0.56 -9.41
C PRO A 35 -12.09 0.63 -10.84
N TYR A 36 -12.41 1.84 -11.29
CA TYR A 36 -12.84 2.09 -12.66
C TYR A 36 -11.63 2.33 -13.54
N LEU A 37 -11.30 1.39 -14.41
CA LEU A 37 -10.04 1.41 -15.18
C LEU A 37 -10.20 1.78 -16.66
N LYS A 38 -11.39 2.13 -17.13
CA LYS A 38 -11.60 2.62 -18.49
C LYS A 38 -11.18 4.09 -18.60
N GLY A 39 -10.44 4.43 -19.64
CA GLY A 39 -9.81 5.76 -19.84
C GLY A 39 -10.71 6.86 -20.38
N ASP A 40 -12.03 6.70 -20.38
CA ASP A 40 -13.01 7.59 -20.99
C ASP A 40 -13.54 8.71 -20.10
N LYS A 41 -13.33 8.62 -18.77
CA LYS A 41 -13.82 9.60 -17.81
C LYS A 41 -12.70 10.46 -17.27
N TRP A 42 -12.93 11.76 -17.29
CA TRP A 42 -11.99 12.75 -16.76
C TRP A 42 -12.47 13.26 -15.41
N ILE A 43 -11.53 13.49 -14.50
CA ILE A 43 -11.75 14.14 -13.23
C ILE A 43 -10.96 15.45 -13.19
N THR A 44 -11.61 16.50 -12.71
CA THR A 44 -11.06 17.86 -12.70
C THR A 44 -10.65 18.33 -11.31
N ASP A 45 -10.88 17.53 -10.27
CA ASP A 45 -10.86 17.97 -8.88
C ASP A 45 -10.00 17.10 -7.94
N TRP A 46 -9.07 16.33 -8.51
CA TRP A 46 -8.29 15.43 -7.67
C TRP A 46 -7.21 16.11 -6.82
N SER A 47 -6.71 17.24 -7.25
CA SER A 47 -5.43 17.75 -6.72
C SER A 47 -5.49 19.01 -5.88
N SER A 48 -6.60 19.69 -5.72
CA SER A 48 -6.58 20.85 -4.87
C SER A 48 -7.91 21.20 -4.23
N ARG A 49 -7.96 20.99 -2.95
CA ARG A 49 -9.00 21.52 -2.06
C ARG A 49 -8.86 23.02 -1.79
N ILE A 50 -7.90 23.73 -2.40
CA ILE A 50 -7.61 25.11 -2.06
C ILE A 50 -8.70 26.08 -2.53
N SER A 51 -9.50 25.73 -3.54
CA SER A 51 -10.54 26.65 -4.01
C SER A 51 -11.84 25.99 -4.50
N GLY A 52 -12.00 24.69 -4.42
CA GLY A 52 -13.22 24.00 -4.91
C GLY A 52 -13.51 24.18 -6.39
N LYS A 53 -12.58 24.72 -7.17
CA LYS A 53 -12.69 24.90 -8.61
C LYS A 53 -11.39 24.50 -9.28
N ALA A 54 -11.48 23.50 -10.16
CA ALA A 54 -10.40 23.17 -11.07
C ALA A 54 -10.03 24.42 -11.86
N ARG A 55 -8.77 24.81 -11.82
CA ARG A 55 -8.27 25.87 -12.67
C ARG A 55 -7.73 25.25 -13.96
N PRO A 56 -8.31 25.53 -15.12
CA PRO A 56 -7.73 25.10 -16.38
C PRO A 56 -6.27 25.56 -16.47
N GLY A 57 -5.35 24.63 -16.74
CA GLY A 57 -3.93 24.94 -16.92
C GLY A 57 -3.03 24.79 -15.67
N LEU A 58 -3.55 24.44 -14.51
CA LEU A 58 -2.77 24.21 -13.28
C LEU A 58 -2.80 22.72 -12.84
N GLY A 59 -2.64 21.80 -13.79
CA GLY A 59 -2.33 20.40 -13.49
C GLY A 59 -3.45 19.62 -12.79
N GLY A 60 -4.63 19.56 -13.34
CA GLY A 60 -5.75 18.90 -12.68
C GLY A 60 -6.60 17.99 -13.56
N HIS A 61 -6.17 17.69 -14.75
CA HIS A 61 -6.92 16.82 -15.66
C HIS A 61 -6.32 15.42 -15.66
N PHE A 62 -6.90 14.56 -14.84
CA PHE A 62 -6.55 13.13 -14.80
C PHE A 62 -7.76 12.30 -15.25
N THR A 63 -7.51 11.10 -15.73
CA THR A 63 -8.60 10.15 -15.93
C THR A 63 -8.99 9.49 -14.61
N LYS A 64 -10.26 9.08 -14.52
CA LYS A 64 -10.71 8.31 -13.34
C LYS A 64 -9.93 7.00 -13.20
N SER A 65 -9.58 6.35 -14.31
CA SER A 65 -8.75 5.15 -14.32
C SER A 65 -7.38 5.37 -13.65
N TYR A 66 -6.74 6.51 -13.92
CA TYR A 66 -5.49 6.87 -13.27
C TYR A 66 -5.65 7.05 -11.75
N ALA A 67 -6.68 7.79 -11.33
CA ALA A 67 -6.92 8.05 -9.93
C ALA A 67 -7.27 6.77 -9.15
N ASP A 68 -8.08 5.91 -9.74
CA ASP A 68 -8.49 4.66 -9.12
C ASP A 68 -7.33 3.64 -9.07
N LEU A 69 -6.52 3.55 -10.13
CA LEU A 69 -5.34 2.68 -10.15
C LEU A 69 -4.25 3.16 -9.18
N HIS A 70 -4.14 4.47 -8.99
CA HIS A 70 -3.13 5.08 -8.14
C HIS A 70 -3.23 4.65 -6.67
N ARG A 71 -4.39 4.21 -6.21
CA ARG A 71 -4.62 3.70 -4.84
C ARG A 71 -3.87 2.40 -4.56
N TYR A 72 -3.53 1.65 -5.60
CA TYR A 72 -2.84 0.36 -5.52
C TYR A 72 -1.32 0.47 -5.71
N ILE A 73 -0.81 1.70 -5.67
CA ILE A 73 0.62 1.97 -5.81
C ILE A 73 1.18 2.45 -4.47
N ARG A 74 2.23 1.79 -3.99
CA ARG A 74 2.95 2.26 -2.84
C ARG A 74 3.82 3.46 -3.21
N ARG A 75 3.60 4.57 -2.52
CA ARG A 75 4.35 5.81 -2.73
C ARG A 75 4.60 6.51 -1.42
N PRO A 76 5.71 7.24 -1.29
CA PRO A 76 5.87 8.10 -0.13
C PRO A 76 4.79 9.18 -0.16
N GLY A 77 4.00 9.24 0.91
CA GLY A 77 3.07 10.33 1.14
C GLY A 77 3.79 11.57 1.64
N ILE A 78 3.07 12.69 1.72
CA ILE A 78 3.59 13.94 2.29
C ILE A 78 4.07 13.76 3.73
N GLU A 79 3.43 12.85 4.46
CA GLU A 79 3.73 12.55 5.86
C GLU A 79 4.79 11.46 6.03
N SER A 80 5.22 10.86 4.94
CA SER A 80 6.26 9.83 5.01
C SER A 80 7.58 10.45 5.44
N ASP A 81 8.21 9.87 6.45
CA ASP A 81 9.57 10.24 6.81
C ASP A 81 10.54 9.61 5.81
N ILE A 82 11.07 10.42 4.90
CA ILE A 82 11.95 9.96 3.85
C ILE A 82 13.22 9.28 4.40
N HIS A 83 13.62 9.61 5.63
CA HIS A 83 14.76 8.99 6.28
C HIS A 83 14.46 7.57 6.81
N MET A 84 13.17 7.22 6.86
CA MET A 84 12.71 5.89 7.27
C MET A 84 12.55 4.94 6.10
N LEU A 85 12.53 5.46 4.86
CA LEU A 85 12.41 4.63 3.67
C LEU A 85 13.71 3.87 3.42
N VAL A 86 13.61 2.56 3.30
CA VAL A 86 14.74 1.74 2.85
C VAL A 86 14.84 1.79 1.32
N PRO A 87 16.01 1.54 0.74
CA PRO A 87 16.13 1.39 -0.70
C PRO A 87 15.07 0.42 -1.25
N MET A 88 14.44 0.78 -2.36
CA MET A 88 13.37 0.02 -3.03
C MET A 88 12.02 -0.06 -2.28
N ASP A 89 11.82 0.64 -1.18
CA ASP A 89 10.57 0.59 -0.41
C ASP A 89 9.33 1.01 -1.24
N VAL A 90 9.52 1.86 -2.23
CA VAL A 90 8.48 2.30 -3.18
C VAL A 90 8.66 1.73 -4.60
N HIS A 91 9.49 0.70 -4.75
CA HIS A 91 9.71 0.03 -6.01
C HIS A 91 8.45 -0.73 -6.47
N ALA A 92 8.33 -0.94 -7.78
CA ALA A 92 7.13 -1.55 -8.37
C ALA A 92 6.75 -2.89 -7.72
N ASP A 93 7.70 -3.75 -7.41
CA ASP A 93 7.47 -5.07 -6.81
C ASP A 93 6.92 -5.01 -5.37
N GLN A 94 7.08 -3.88 -4.69
CA GLN A 94 6.55 -3.63 -3.36
C GLN A 94 5.12 -3.05 -3.38
N THR A 95 4.58 -2.78 -4.57
CA THR A 95 3.25 -2.22 -4.70
C THR A 95 2.18 -3.30 -4.75
N GLU A 96 1.03 -3.01 -4.16
CA GLU A 96 -0.13 -3.88 -4.15
C GLU A 96 -0.53 -4.34 -5.57
N LEU A 97 -0.54 -3.42 -6.54
CA LEU A 97 -0.86 -3.72 -7.93
C LEU A 97 0.00 -4.85 -8.50
N MET A 98 1.33 -4.75 -8.36
CA MET A 98 2.24 -5.75 -8.92
C MET A 98 2.17 -7.07 -8.16
N GLN A 99 2.03 -7.02 -6.84
CA GLN A 99 1.87 -8.21 -6.01
C GLN A 99 0.57 -8.95 -6.35
N LEU A 100 -0.52 -8.23 -6.55
CA LEU A 100 -1.81 -8.78 -6.95
C LEU A 100 -1.74 -9.45 -8.33
N LEU A 101 -1.10 -8.81 -9.30
CA LEU A 101 -0.93 -9.39 -10.64
C LEU A 101 -0.04 -10.64 -10.60
N ASN A 102 1.01 -10.64 -9.79
CA ASN A 102 1.91 -11.79 -9.63
C ASN A 102 1.24 -12.98 -8.91
N LYS A 103 0.34 -12.72 -7.97
CA LYS A 103 -0.49 -13.75 -7.32
C LYS A 103 -1.52 -14.37 -8.27
N GLY A 104 -1.81 -13.73 -9.41
CA GLY A 104 -2.76 -14.26 -10.40
C GLY A 104 -4.18 -13.73 -10.24
N HIS A 105 -4.36 -12.42 -10.25
CA HIS A 105 -5.65 -11.73 -10.18
C HIS A 105 -6.65 -12.24 -11.23
N HIS A 106 -7.67 -12.97 -10.80
CA HIS A 106 -8.75 -13.53 -11.63
C HIS A 106 -8.27 -14.18 -12.94
N ASN A 107 -7.13 -14.88 -12.92
CA ASN A 107 -6.48 -15.50 -14.08
C ASN A 107 -6.12 -14.56 -15.23
N VAL A 108 -6.03 -13.27 -14.97
CA VAL A 108 -5.46 -12.32 -15.90
C VAL A 108 -3.95 -12.56 -16.00
N LYS A 109 -3.47 -12.83 -17.19
CA LYS A 109 -2.04 -13.00 -17.48
C LYS A 109 -1.59 -11.93 -18.44
N LEU A 110 -0.79 -11.00 -17.96
CA LEU A 110 -0.18 -9.96 -18.77
C LEU A 110 1.04 -10.51 -19.50
N ASP A 111 1.27 -10.02 -20.71
CA ASP A 111 2.55 -10.26 -21.37
C ASP A 111 3.70 -9.49 -20.69
N SER A 112 4.95 -9.89 -20.96
CA SER A 112 6.14 -9.32 -20.34
C SER A 112 6.31 -7.82 -20.61
N LEU A 113 5.88 -7.34 -21.78
CA LEU A 113 5.95 -5.91 -22.13
C LEU A 113 4.94 -5.12 -21.30
N SER A 114 3.74 -5.63 -21.12
CA SER A 114 2.69 -5.00 -20.31
C SER A 114 3.10 -4.94 -18.83
N ILE A 115 3.68 -6.00 -18.30
CA ILE A 115 4.27 -6.00 -16.94
C ILE A 115 5.37 -4.94 -16.84
N THR A 116 6.28 -4.88 -17.82
CA THR A 116 7.36 -3.90 -17.83
C THR A 116 6.82 -2.46 -17.88
N LYS A 117 5.76 -2.20 -18.65
CA LYS A 117 5.13 -0.87 -18.73
C LYS A 117 4.56 -0.44 -17.38
N LEU A 118 3.87 -1.34 -16.67
CA LEU A 118 3.34 -1.06 -15.35
C LEU A 118 4.47 -0.82 -14.33
N ALA A 119 5.48 -1.66 -14.32
CA ALA A 119 6.64 -1.50 -13.44
C ALA A 119 7.37 -0.17 -13.68
N CYS A 120 7.70 0.15 -14.94
CA CYS A 120 8.32 1.42 -15.31
C CYS A 120 7.46 2.62 -14.89
N TRP A 121 6.14 2.54 -15.07
CA TRP A 121 5.23 3.59 -14.64
C TRP A 121 5.33 3.87 -13.14
N ILE A 122 5.34 2.82 -12.34
CA ILE A 122 5.46 2.90 -10.89
C ILE A 122 6.81 3.48 -10.48
N ASP A 123 7.90 2.92 -11.03
CA ASP A 123 9.28 3.31 -10.71
C ASP A 123 9.61 4.74 -11.15
N PHE A 124 8.94 5.25 -12.19
CA PHE A 124 9.01 6.65 -12.62
C PHE A 124 8.12 7.59 -11.79
N ASN A 125 7.63 7.12 -10.65
CA ASN A 125 6.77 7.90 -9.77
C ASN A 125 5.37 8.17 -10.36
N ALA A 126 4.85 7.22 -11.13
CA ALA A 126 3.51 7.19 -11.73
C ALA A 126 3.12 8.47 -12.49
N PRO A 127 3.88 8.91 -13.51
CA PRO A 127 3.55 10.11 -14.26
C PRO A 127 2.26 9.90 -15.07
N PHE A 128 1.38 10.92 -15.08
CA PHE A 128 0.23 10.95 -15.98
C PHE A 128 0.59 11.52 -17.35
N HIS A 129 1.34 12.63 -17.35
CA HIS A 129 1.76 13.34 -18.54
C HIS A 129 3.18 12.93 -18.95
N GLY A 130 3.36 12.63 -20.23
CA GLY A 130 4.68 12.29 -20.78
C GLY A 130 5.39 13.48 -21.42
N ARG A 131 4.74 14.60 -21.59
CA ARG A 131 5.25 15.80 -22.29
C ARG A 131 4.91 17.06 -21.52
N ARG A 132 5.76 18.07 -21.68
CA ARG A 132 5.52 19.38 -21.06
C ARG A 132 4.31 20.10 -21.69
N LYS A 133 4.08 19.93 -22.99
CA LYS A 133 2.93 20.53 -23.66
C LYS A 133 1.57 20.04 -23.13
N ASP A 134 1.54 18.88 -22.50
CA ASP A 134 0.32 18.34 -21.88
C ASP A 134 -0.01 19.03 -20.54
N LEU A 135 0.97 19.73 -19.95
CA LEU A 135 0.85 20.43 -18.65
C LEU A 135 0.63 21.94 -18.80
N SER A 136 0.84 22.49 -19.96
CA SER A 136 0.86 23.95 -20.14
C SER A 136 -0.07 24.40 -21.26
N THR A 137 -0.93 25.37 -20.94
CA THR A 137 -1.74 26.11 -21.94
C THR A 137 -0.91 27.12 -22.73
N TYR A 138 0.29 27.46 -22.26
CA TYR A 138 1.25 28.32 -22.97
C TYR A 138 2.29 27.47 -23.66
N ASP A 139 2.62 27.84 -24.90
CA ASP A 139 3.69 27.19 -25.65
C ASP A 139 5.10 27.54 -25.10
N LYS A 140 5.30 27.24 -23.81
CA LYS A 140 6.63 27.28 -23.19
C LYS A 140 7.54 26.16 -23.75
N THR A 141 6.99 25.26 -24.53
CA THR A 141 7.75 24.18 -25.17
C THR A 141 8.69 24.73 -26.23
N LYS A 142 8.33 25.84 -26.92
CA LYS A 142 9.19 26.46 -27.94
C LYS A 142 10.54 26.87 -27.34
N GLN A 143 10.52 27.67 -26.30
CA GLN A 143 11.76 28.11 -25.61
C GLN A 143 12.57 26.93 -25.06
N SER A 144 11.89 25.90 -24.54
CA SER A 144 12.56 24.69 -24.07
C SER A 144 13.20 23.88 -25.21
N ARG A 145 12.58 23.85 -26.39
CA ARG A 145 13.16 23.21 -27.59
C ARG A 145 14.38 23.95 -28.08
N GLU A 146 14.31 25.29 -28.18
CA GLU A 146 15.43 26.13 -28.59
C GLU A 146 16.63 25.97 -27.61
N LEU A 147 16.37 25.98 -26.31
CA LEU A 147 17.40 25.80 -25.30
C LEU A 147 18.01 24.39 -25.35
N ARG A 148 17.21 23.35 -25.57
CA ARG A 148 17.71 21.98 -25.75
C ARG A 148 18.50 21.83 -27.03
N ALA A 149 18.10 22.49 -28.11
CA ALA A 149 18.87 22.47 -29.36
C ALA A 149 20.25 23.09 -29.17
N LEU A 150 20.32 24.23 -28.45
CA LEU A 150 21.58 24.87 -28.08
C LEU A 150 22.47 23.96 -27.20
N TYR A 151 21.89 23.36 -26.16
CA TYR A 151 22.66 22.43 -25.30
C TYR A 151 23.12 21.18 -26.04
N ARG A 152 22.32 20.67 -26.95
CA ARG A 152 22.70 19.54 -27.80
C ARG A 152 23.90 19.89 -28.69
N GLU A 153 23.88 21.06 -29.29
CA GLU A 153 24.99 21.56 -30.08
C GLU A 153 26.26 21.72 -29.23
N MET A 154 26.11 22.25 -27.99
CA MET A 154 27.24 22.47 -27.07
C MET A 154 27.78 21.16 -26.47
N PHE A 155 26.95 20.17 -26.19
CA PHE A 155 27.30 18.99 -25.40
C PHE A 155 27.12 17.65 -26.13
N GLY A 156 26.72 17.66 -27.40
CA GLY A 156 26.70 16.46 -28.23
C GLY A 156 25.62 15.44 -27.87
N ALA A 157 24.39 15.85 -27.56
CA ALA A 157 23.29 14.95 -27.30
C ALA A 157 22.56 14.49 -28.58
N PRO A 158 21.90 13.33 -28.60
CA PRO A 158 21.18 12.84 -29.77
C PRO A 158 20.03 13.76 -30.19
N GLU A 159 19.74 13.78 -31.52
CA GLU A 159 18.67 14.59 -32.07
C GLU A 159 17.30 13.89 -31.89
N GLN A 160 16.66 14.18 -30.76
CA GLN A 160 15.36 13.60 -30.43
C GLN A 160 14.35 14.66 -30.02
N ASP A 161 13.12 14.54 -30.52
CA ASP A 161 11.98 15.33 -30.04
C ASP A 161 11.43 14.71 -28.75
N MET A 162 11.82 15.26 -27.62
CA MET A 162 11.36 14.81 -26.29
C MET A 162 9.86 15.06 -26.05
N GLU A 163 9.20 15.82 -26.95
CA GLU A 163 7.75 16.01 -26.93
C GLU A 163 7.01 14.99 -27.82
N TRP A 164 7.75 14.07 -28.45
CA TRP A 164 7.14 12.98 -29.20
C TRP A 164 6.59 11.91 -28.26
N LEU A 165 5.39 11.44 -28.55
CA LEU A 165 4.79 10.25 -27.94
C LEU A 165 4.24 9.35 -29.04
N PRO A 166 4.19 8.03 -28.84
CA PRO A 166 3.54 7.12 -29.76
C PRO A 166 2.05 7.45 -29.87
N GLU A 167 1.41 7.07 -30.95
CA GLU A 167 -0.04 7.14 -31.05
C GLU A 167 -0.70 6.23 -30.01
N ILE A 168 -1.84 6.68 -29.48
CA ILE A 168 -2.63 5.83 -28.58
C ILE A 168 -3.31 4.78 -29.47
N PRO A 169 -3.09 3.48 -29.21
CA PRO A 169 -3.76 2.43 -29.97
C PRO A 169 -5.29 2.56 -29.82
N THR A 170 -6.00 2.54 -30.96
CA THR A 170 -7.48 2.65 -30.97
C THR A 170 -8.17 1.30 -31.04
N ASP A 171 -7.48 0.29 -31.58
CA ASP A 171 -8.04 -1.05 -31.82
C ASP A 171 -7.41 -2.06 -30.86
N ILE A 172 -7.64 -1.86 -29.56
CA ILE A 172 -7.16 -2.77 -28.53
C ILE A 172 -8.20 -3.86 -28.34
N GLU A 173 -7.87 -5.08 -28.76
CA GLU A 173 -8.69 -6.24 -28.48
C GLU A 173 -8.60 -6.59 -27.00
N PHE A 174 -9.76 -6.61 -26.32
CA PHE A 174 -9.83 -7.02 -24.92
C PHE A 174 -9.55 -8.53 -24.81
N GLN A 175 -8.53 -8.86 -24.06
CA GLN A 175 -8.19 -10.25 -23.75
C GLN A 175 -9.08 -10.74 -22.58
N LYS A 176 -10.10 -11.51 -22.92
CA LYS A 176 -10.94 -12.13 -21.88
C LYS A 176 -10.05 -12.97 -20.93
N PRO A 177 -10.21 -12.79 -19.61
CA PRO A 177 -9.58 -13.68 -18.66
C PRO A 177 -9.95 -15.12 -19.03
N ILE A 178 -9.00 -16.02 -18.95
CA ILE A 178 -9.33 -17.45 -19.03
C ILE A 178 -10.32 -17.68 -17.89
N GLN A 179 -11.55 -18.06 -18.23
CA GLN A 179 -12.52 -18.40 -17.21
C GLN A 179 -11.89 -19.53 -16.38
N ALA A 180 -11.29 -19.18 -15.24
CA ALA A 180 -11.21 -20.17 -14.21
C ALA A 180 -12.64 -20.54 -13.93
N VAL A 181 -12.94 -21.79 -13.97
CA VAL A 181 -14.03 -22.30 -13.16
C VAL A 181 -13.76 -21.70 -11.78
N ALA A 182 -14.49 -20.64 -11.46
CA ALA A 182 -14.47 -20.10 -10.13
C ALA A 182 -14.98 -21.27 -9.29
N GLU A 183 -14.08 -22.00 -8.68
CA GLU A 183 -14.39 -22.56 -7.39
C GLU A 183 -14.68 -21.35 -6.49
N LYS A 184 -15.93 -20.90 -6.56
CA LYS A 184 -16.59 -20.32 -5.42
C LYS A 184 -16.72 -21.44 -4.40
N GLY A 185 -15.61 -21.91 -3.90
CA GLY A 185 -15.55 -22.48 -2.60
C GLY A 185 -15.73 -21.31 -1.67
N ASP A 186 -16.95 -21.10 -1.18
CA ASP A 186 -17.06 -20.53 0.16
C ASP A 186 -16.09 -21.36 0.97
N THR A 187 -15.00 -20.73 1.43
CA THR A 187 -14.01 -21.42 2.26
C THR A 187 -14.73 -21.69 3.56
N LEU A 188 -15.39 -22.84 3.64
CA LEU A 188 -16.19 -23.23 4.78
C LEU A 188 -15.28 -23.90 5.80
N LEU A 189 -15.19 -23.28 6.95
CA LEU A 189 -14.55 -23.87 8.13
C LEU A 189 -15.62 -24.18 9.18
N LYS A 190 -15.81 -25.46 9.47
CA LYS A 190 -16.76 -25.86 10.51
C LYS A 190 -16.38 -25.24 11.86
N GLY A 191 -17.32 -24.51 12.45
CA GLY A 191 -17.11 -23.81 13.72
C GLY A 191 -16.53 -22.41 13.59
N TRP A 192 -16.40 -21.88 12.39
CA TRP A 192 -16.05 -20.48 12.12
C TRP A 192 -17.28 -19.73 11.55
N PRO A 193 -17.55 -18.49 11.96
CA PRO A 193 -16.89 -17.73 13.04
C PRO A 193 -17.13 -18.33 14.43
N ILE A 194 -16.25 -18.03 15.36
CA ILE A 194 -16.38 -18.52 16.74
C ILE A 194 -17.29 -17.55 17.52
N PRO A 195 -18.38 -18.04 18.15
CA PRO A 195 -19.21 -17.18 18.97
C PRO A 195 -18.41 -16.47 20.08
N LYS A 196 -18.64 -15.17 20.28
CA LYS A 196 -17.88 -14.32 21.22
C LYS A 196 -17.68 -14.98 22.60
N LYS A 197 -18.73 -15.52 23.20
CA LYS A 197 -18.64 -16.20 24.51
C LYS A 197 -17.72 -17.44 24.48
N GLN A 198 -17.68 -18.14 23.36
CA GLN A 198 -16.82 -19.29 23.18
C GLN A 198 -15.37 -18.85 22.98
N ALA A 199 -15.12 -17.80 22.21
CA ALA A 199 -13.78 -17.24 22.02
C ALA A 199 -13.20 -16.72 23.35
N GLU A 200 -14.01 -15.99 24.13
CA GLU A 200 -13.63 -15.55 25.49
C GLU A 200 -13.30 -16.73 26.40
N LYS A 201 -14.12 -17.77 26.37
CA LYS A 201 -13.87 -18.98 27.15
C LYS A 201 -12.57 -19.68 26.74
N MET A 202 -12.32 -19.83 25.43
CA MET A 202 -11.07 -20.43 24.92
C MET A 202 -9.82 -19.69 25.43
N GLN A 203 -9.90 -18.38 25.61
CA GLN A 203 -8.80 -17.58 26.12
C GLN A 203 -8.66 -17.72 27.65
N ILE A 204 -9.77 -17.64 28.39
CA ILE A 204 -9.79 -17.71 29.88
C ILE A 204 -9.38 -19.10 30.37
N ASP A 205 -9.79 -20.16 29.64
CA ASP A 205 -9.44 -21.54 29.97
C ASP A 205 -7.93 -21.83 29.79
N LEU A 206 -7.18 -20.93 29.15
CA LEU A 206 -5.72 -21.04 29.09
C LEU A 206 -5.12 -20.68 30.46
N ALA A 207 -4.39 -21.61 31.06
CA ALA A 207 -3.64 -21.34 32.27
C ALA A 207 -2.73 -20.10 32.10
N ASN A 208 -2.86 -19.15 33.02
CA ASN A 208 -2.08 -17.92 33.02
C ASN A 208 -2.18 -17.15 31.68
N TYR A 209 -3.39 -16.87 31.21
CA TYR A 209 -3.62 -16.19 29.91
C TYR A 209 -3.16 -14.71 29.89
N GLN A 210 -2.76 -14.16 31.02
CA GLN A 210 -2.16 -12.84 31.16
C GLN A 210 -0.82 -12.91 31.85
N MET A 211 0.14 -12.12 31.40
CA MET A 211 1.46 -12.00 32.00
C MET A 211 1.92 -10.55 31.97
N THR A 212 2.55 -10.11 33.03
CA THR A 212 3.21 -8.81 33.08
C THR A 212 4.70 -9.03 33.33
N LEU A 213 5.52 -8.47 32.46
CA LEU A 213 6.98 -8.53 32.54
C LEU A 213 7.52 -7.15 32.87
N GLU A 214 8.32 -7.03 33.90
CA GLU A 214 9.09 -5.81 34.14
C GLU A 214 10.33 -5.81 33.23
N ILE A 215 10.31 -4.99 32.18
CA ILE A 215 11.37 -4.91 31.16
C ILE A 215 12.44 -3.86 31.51
N ALA A 216 12.14 -2.93 32.41
CA ALA A 216 13.06 -2.00 33.04
C ALA A 216 12.43 -1.56 34.37
N LYS A 217 13.20 -0.90 35.23
CA LYS A 217 12.70 -0.44 36.57
C LYS A 217 11.43 0.41 36.37
N GLY A 218 10.31 -0.13 36.85
CA GLY A 218 8.99 0.51 36.74
C GLY A 218 8.38 0.51 35.32
N VAL A 219 8.97 -0.18 34.35
CA VAL A 219 8.44 -0.29 32.97
C VAL A 219 7.95 -1.71 32.73
N ASN A 220 6.66 -1.85 32.61
CA ASN A 220 5.98 -3.12 32.46
C ASN A 220 5.49 -3.36 31.02
N LEU A 221 5.64 -4.59 30.51
CA LEU A 221 5.06 -5.09 29.30
C LEU A 221 3.96 -6.10 29.63
N LYS A 222 2.74 -5.82 29.22
CA LYS A 222 1.60 -6.72 29.40
C LYS A 222 1.42 -7.59 28.18
N LEU A 223 1.33 -8.89 28.39
CA LEU A 223 1.14 -9.88 27.34
C LEU A 223 -0.16 -10.64 27.58
N ILE A 224 -0.82 -10.99 26.49
CA ILE A 224 -2.02 -11.82 26.45
C ILE A 224 -1.69 -13.10 25.68
N LYS A 225 -2.11 -14.24 26.22
CA LYS A 225 -1.96 -15.53 25.57
C LYS A 225 -3.12 -15.77 24.61
N ILE A 226 -2.82 -15.96 23.36
CA ILE A 226 -3.79 -16.24 22.31
C ILE A 226 -3.90 -17.76 22.14
N PRO A 227 -5.12 -18.33 22.11
CA PRO A 227 -5.30 -19.77 21.95
C PRO A 227 -4.90 -20.26 20.55
N ALA A 228 -4.56 -21.54 20.47
CA ALA A 228 -4.48 -22.26 19.22
C ALA A 228 -5.86 -22.37 18.57
N GLY A 229 -5.93 -22.50 17.25
CA GLY A 229 -7.21 -22.65 16.56
C GLY A 229 -7.09 -22.55 15.05
N LYS A 230 -8.22 -22.60 14.40
CA LYS A 230 -8.32 -22.46 12.94
C LYS A 230 -9.25 -21.31 12.58
N PHE A 231 -8.93 -20.59 11.55
CA PHE A 231 -9.75 -19.50 11.06
C PHE A 231 -9.63 -19.33 9.55
N ILE A 232 -10.54 -18.53 8.99
CA ILE A 232 -10.46 -18.11 7.60
C ILE A 232 -9.73 -16.78 7.58
N MET A 233 -8.50 -16.79 7.07
CA MET A 233 -7.65 -15.62 6.89
C MET A 233 -8.01 -14.89 5.62
N GLY A 234 -7.95 -13.57 5.64
CA GLY A 234 -8.29 -12.69 4.52
C GLY A 234 -9.77 -12.31 4.46
N SER A 235 -10.11 -11.46 3.51
CA SER A 235 -11.48 -11.03 3.26
C SER A 235 -11.81 -11.03 1.76
N THR A 236 -13.08 -10.83 1.42
CA THR A 236 -13.51 -10.66 0.03
C THR A 236 -13.57 -9.21 -0.40
N ARG A 237 -13.22 -8.27 0.49
CA ARG A 237 -13.33 -6.83 0.24
C ARG A 237 -12.17 -6.26 -0.55
N GLN A 238 -10.97 -6.71 -0.23
CA GLN A 238 -9.76 -6.23 -0.89
C GLN A 238 -9.11 -7.37 -1.69
N ALA A 239 -8.55 -7.02 -2.81
CA ALA A 239 -8.02 -8.00 -3.72
C ALA A 239 -6.71 -8.65 -3.22
N ASP A 240 -5.97 -7.95 -2.37
CA ASP A 240 -4.75 -8.43 -1.73
C ASP A 240 -5.02 -9.38 -0.54
N GLU A 241 -6.25 -9.35 -0.01
CA GLU A 241 -6.73 -10.27 1.01
C GLU A 241 -7.31 -11.59 0.44
N LEU A 242 -7.31 -11.74 -0.88
CA LEU A 242 -7.73 -12.95 -1.58
C LEU A 242 -6.53 -13.83 -1.98
N PRO A 243 -6.71 -15.15 -2.08
CA PRO A 243 -7.92 -15.92 -1.72
C PRO A 243 -8.05 -16.08 -0.22
N GLN A 244 -9.28 -16.10 0.29
CA GLN A 244 -9.50 -16.53 1.67
C GLN A 244 -8.97 -17.95 1.85
N THR A 245 -8.23 -18.18 2.93
CA THR A 245 -7.54 -19.45 3.17
C THR A 245 -7.75 -19.89 4.60
N VAL A 246 -8.01 -21.18 4.82
CA VAL A 246 -8.02 -21.75 6.17
C VAL A 246 -6.60 -21.82 6.69
N VAL A 247 -6.37 -21.16 7.81
CA VAL A 247 -5.07 -21.15 8.50
C VAL A 247 -5.23 -21.80 9.87
N GLU A 248 -4.25 -22.57 10.27
CA GLU A 248 -4.17 -23.19 11.59
C GLU A 248 -3.06 -22.57 12.41
N ILE A 249 -3.42 -22.05 13.55
CA ILE A 249 -2.47 -21.66 14.62
C ILE A 249 -2.30 -22.87 15.53
N GLU A 250 -1.23 -23.61 15.33
CA GLU A 250 -1.03 -24.92 15.95
C GLU A 250 -0.83 -24.83 17.47
N LYS A 251 -0.25 -23.76 17.96
CA LYS A 251 0.13 -23.59 19.39
C LYS A 251 -0.30 -22.24 19.92
N PRO A 252 -0.73 -22.14 21.19
CA PRO A 252 -0.94 -20.86 21.81
C PRO A 252 0.34 -20.01 21.80
N PHE A 253 0.19 -18.71 21.63
CA PHE A 253 1.31 -17.76 21.65
C PHE A 253 0.98 -16.53 22.49
N TRP A 254 2.00 -15.77 22.85
CA TRP A 254 1.86 -14.52 23.58
C TRP A 254 1.96 -13.35 22.62
N ILE A 255 1.10 -12.35 22.80
CA ILE A 255 1.18 -11.08 22.07
C ILE A 255 1.06 -9.91 23.04
N GLY A 256 1.62 -8.75 22.70
CA GLY A 256 1.41 -7.53 23.47
C GLY A 256 -0.07 -7.20 23.59
N GLN A 257 -0.54 -6.86 24.79
CA GLN A 257 -1.92 -6.42 25.00
C GLN A 257 -2.20 -5.10 24.28
N PHE A 258 -1.18 -4.29 24.15
CA PHE A 258 -1.20 -2.99 23.48
C PHE A 258 0.03 -2.86 22.59
N GLU A 259 0.02 -1.88 21.73
CA GLU A 259 1.21 -1.45 21.00
C GLU A 259 2.33 -1.09 21.99
N ILE A 260 3.58 -1.26 21.57
CA ILE A 260 4.74 -0.87 22.38
C ILE A 260 4.73 0.65 22.56
N THR A 261 4.73 1.09 23.82
CA THR A 261 4.70 2.52 24.14
C THR A 261 6.09 3.18 24.02
N ASN A 262 6.12 4.50 23.92
CA ASN A 262 7.37 5.27 23.95
C ASN A 262 8.21 4.97 25.19
N ARG A 263 7.60 4.85 26.37
CA ARG A 263 8.28 4.47 27.62
C ARG A 263 8.94 3.10 27.52
N GLN A 264 8.24 2.12 26.95
CA GLN A 264 8.75 0.77 26.76
C GLN A 264 9.89 0.75 25.74
N PHE A 265 9.74 1.45 24.61
CA PHE A 265 10.77 1.47 23.58
C PHE A 265 12.03 2.23 24.03
N ARG A 266 11.87 3.33 24.78
CA ARG A 266 13.01 4.07 25.38
C ARG A 266 13.77 3.28 26.43
N ALA A 267 13.21 2.23 27.02
CA ALA A 267 13.96 1.32 27.86
C ALA A 267 15.04 0.54 27.08
N PHE A 268 14.86 0.40 25.77
CA PHE A 268 15.80 -0.17 24.81
C PHE A 268 16.66 0.92 24.16
N ASP A 269 16.02 1.91 23.57
CA ASP A 269 16.68 3.05 22.92
C ASP A 269 16.27 4.38 23.59
N PRO A 270 17.05 4.88 24.55
CA PRO A 270 16.75 6.14 25.23
C PRO A 270 16.71 7.37 24.30
N SER A 271 17.28 7.27 23.10
CA SER A 271 17.32 8.35 22.13
C SER A 271 16.07 8.40 21.24
N HIS A 272 15.18 7.43 21.35
CA HIS A 272 13.99 7.34 20.52
C HIS A 272 13.09 8.57 20.66
N ASP A 273 12.74 9.15 19.52
CA ASP A 273 11.87 10.31 19.38
C ASP A 273 10.77 10.05 18.35
N SER A 274 9.54 9.87 18.82
CA SER A 274 8.35 9.71 17.97
C SER A 274 7.91 11.01 17.29
N ARG A 275 8.55 12.15 17.62
CA ARG A 275 8.30 13.47 17.06
C ARG A 275 6.87 13.97 17.25
N ASP A 276 6.48 14.89 16.39
CA ASP A 276 5.14 15.48 16.37
C ASP A 276 4.35 14.97 15.16
N GLU A 277 3.06 14.72 15.36
CA GLU A 277 2.10 14.53 14.27
C GLU A 277 1.63 15.88 13.76
N HIS A 278 1.61 16.08 12.45
CA HIS A 278 1.18 17.35 11.87
C HIS A 278 -0.34 17.51 11.94
N ARG A 279 -0.76 18.67 12.47
CA ARG A 279 -2.18 19.01 12.56
C ARG A 279 -2.77 19.27 11.19
N HIS A 280 -3.39 18.49 10.50
CA HIS A 280 -3.92 18.58 9.13
C HIS A 280 -3.07 17.85 8.07
N GLY A 281 -2.25 16.91 8.50
CA GLY A 281 -1.51 16.05 7.59
C GLY A 281 -0.43 16.71 6.75
N TYR A 282 -0.34 18.05 6.80
CA TYR A 282 0.64 18.79 6.02
C TYR A 282 0.90 20.19 6.59
N GLN A 283 2.09 20.41 7.12
CA GLN A 283 2.36 21.67 7.77
C GLN A 283 3.82 22.13 7.65
N PHE A 284 4.11 23.02 6.76
CA PHE A 284 5.37 23.73 6.78
C PHE A 284 5.44 24.67 7.96
N GLY A 285 6.34 24.41 8.89
CA GLY A 285 6.67 25.31 10.00
C GLY A 285 5.62 25.44 11.11
N ARG A 286 4.55 24.64 11.12
CA ARG A 286 3.61 24.60 12.24
C ARG A 286 3.87 23.41 13.13
N LYS A 287 3.95 23.63 14.42
CA LYS A 287 4.06 22.58 15.42
C LYS A 287 2.77 21.76 15.43
N GLY A 288 2.90 20.43 15.28
CA GLY A 288 1.80 19.48 15.39
C GLY A 288 1.53 19.03 16.82
N TYR A 289 0.92 17.85 16.94
CA TYR A 289 0.70 17.18 18.23
C TYR A 289 1.89 16.29 18.55
N SER A 290 2.39 16.38 19.78
CA SER A 290 3.47 15.50 20.20
C SER A 290 3.01 14.05 20.26
N MET A 291 3.80 13.15 19.66
CA MET A 291 3.64 11.71 19.73
C MET A 291 4.54 11.06 20.76
N ASN A 292 5.21 11.88 21.61
CA ASN A 292 6.25 11.46 22.55
C ASN A 292 5.75 11.17 23.96
N GLY A 293 4.42 11.19 24.19
CA GLY A 293 3.88 10.80 25.50
C GLY A 293 4.29 9.39 25.88
N ASP A 294 4.64 9.20 27.14
CA ASP A 294 5.17 7.92 27.64
C ASP A 294 4.27 6.72 27.34
N ASP A 295 2.95 6.89 27.45
CA ASP A 295 1.95 5.85 27.24
C ASP A 295 1.34 5.86 25.82
N GLN A 296 1.84 6.73 24.95
CA GLN A 296 1.48 6.70 23.52
C GLN A 296 2.31 5.62 22.81
N PRO A 297 1.77 5.02 21.74
CA PRO A 297 2.53 4.08 20.90
C PRO A 297 3.82 4.70 20.38
N ALA A 298 4.89 3.93 20.41
CA ALA A 298 6.14 4.30 19.75
C ALA A 298 5.95 4.21 18.23
N VAL A 299 6.14 5.33 17.55
CA VAL A 299 6.02 5.44 16.10
C VAL A 299 7.35 5.82 15.46
N ARG A 300 7.42 5.84 14.12
CA ARG A 300 8.66 6.09 13.36
C ARG A 300 9.76 5.08 13.64
N ILE A 301 9.37 3.83 13.77
CA ILE A 301 10.23 2.69 14.03
C ILE A 301 10.29 1.84 12.75
N SER A 302 11.48 1.64 12.22
CA SER A 302 11.70 0.70 11.12
C SER A 302 11.50 -0.75 11.57
N TRP A 303 11.23 -1.64 10.62
CA TRP A 303 11.16 -3.08 10.90
C TRP A 303 12.42 -3.59 11.61
N LYS A 304 13.61 -3.11 11.19
CA LYS A 304 14.87 -3.49 11.82
C LYS A 304 14.92 -3.08 13.31
N GLN A 305 14.53 -1.84 13.62
CA GLN A 305 14.49 -1.35 15.01
C GLN A 305 13.48 -2.14 15.86
N ALA A 306 12.33 -2.51 15.27
CA ALA A 306 11.36 -3.37 15.97
C ALA A 306 11.93 -4.77 16.25
N MET A 307 12.68 -5.36 15.31
CA MET A 307 13.36 -6.64 15.52
C MET A 307 14.51 -6.53 16.53
N ASP A 308 15.27 -5.44 16.51
CA ASP A 308 16.33 -5.18 17.49
C ASP A 308 15.74 -5.04 18.90
N PHE A 309 14.58 -4.39 19.06
CA PHE A 309 13.82 -4.35 20.30
C PHE A 309 13.38 -5.76 20.75
N CYS A 310 12.85 -6.57 19.84
CA CYS A 310 12.48 -7.97 20.13
C CYS A 310 13.69 -8.80 20.59
N ASN A 311 14.84 -8.63 19.95
CA ASN A 311 16.09 -9.29 20.33
C ASN A 311 16.56 -8.85 21.73
N TRP A 312 16.50 -7.55 22.02
CA TRP A 312 16.81 -7.01 23.34
C TRP A 312 15.88 -7.58 24.41
N LEU A 313 14.57 -7.63 24.17
CA LEU A 313 13.60 -8.26 25.07
C LEU A 313 13.95 -9.74 25.30
N SER A 314 14.31 -10.46 24.25
CA SER A 314 14.64 -11.88 24.33
C SER A 314 15.87 -12.12 25.23
N GLN A 315 16.91 -11.31 25.06
CA GLN A 315 18.11 -11.37 25.89
C GLN A 315 17.83 -11.03 27.36
N LYS A 316 16.97 -10.04 27.58
CA LYS A 316 16.66 -9.54 28.89
C LYS A 316 15.79 -10.49 29.74
N THR A 317 14.85 -11.15 29.07
CA THR A 317 13.83 -11.98 29.75
C THR A 317 14.11 -13.48 29.67
N GLY A 318 15.01 -13.91 28.82
CA GLY A 318 15.25 -15.32 28.51
C GLY A 318 14.12 -15.98 27.68
N MET A 319 13.10 -15.22 27.29
CA MET A 319 12.01 -15.69 26.42
C MET A 319 12.25 -15.24 24.98
N ARG A 320 11.77 -15.99 24.01
CA ARG A 320 11.88 -15.61 22.59
C ARG A 320 10.81 -14.60 22.23
N PHE A 321 11.22 -13.38 21.86
CA PHE A 321 10.37 -12.36 21.27
C PHE A 321 10.67 -12.17 19.78
N THR A 322 9.62 -11.92 19.02
CA THR A 322 9.69 -11.56 17.59
C THR A 322 8.46 -10.74 17.24
N LEU A 323 8.42 -10.14 16.07
CA LEU A 323 7.18 -9.64 15.53
C LEU A 323 6.25 -10.83 15.22
N PRO A 324 4.93 -10.70 15.39
CA PRO A 324 4.00 -11.72 14.95
C PRO A 324 4.05 -11.83 13.41
N ASP A 325 3.83 -13.02 12.88
CA ASP A 325 3.51 -13.15 11.47
C ASP A 325 2.08 -12.66 11.17
N GLU A 326 1.76 -12.54 9.90
CA GLU A 326 0.47 -12.03 9.44
C GLU A 326 -0.70 -12.87 9.98
N ALA A 327 -0.57 -14.18 9.96
CA ALA A 327 -1.61 -15.10 10.43
C ALA A 327 -1.83 -15.00 11.95
N GLN A 328 -0.76 -14.89 12.72
CA GLN A 328 -0.83 -14.67 14.17
C GLN A 328 -1.49 -13.34 14.51
N TRP A 329 -1.11 -12.29 13.77
CA TRP A 329 -1.68 -10.96 13.99
C TRP A 329 -3.17 -10.93 13.67
N GLU A 330 -3.56 -11.47 12.50
CA GLU A 330 -4.96 -11.50 12.08
C GLU A 330 -5.82 -12.38 13.00
N TRP A 331 -5.33 -13.56 13.40
CA TRP A 331 -6.02 -14.42 14.37
C TRP A 331 -6.30 -13.70 15.68
N ALA A 332 -5.28 -13.02 16.23
CA ALA A 332 -5.43 -12.24 17.46
C ALA A 332 -6.40 -11.08 17.30
N CYS A 333 -6.33 -10.34 16.16
CA CYS A 333 -7.18 -9.20 15.88
C CYS A 333 -8.65 -9.61 15.70
N ARG A 334 -8.92 -10.70 14.98
CA ARG A 334 -10.28 -11.21 14.77
C ARG A 334 -10.97 -11.70 16.04
N ALA A 335 -10.21 -12.24 16.97
CA ALA A 335 -10.74 -12.79 18.23
C ALA A 335 -11.98 -13.70 18.03
N GLY A 336 -11.98 -14.47 16.93
CA GLY A 336 -13.07 -15.37 16.54
C GLY A 336 -14.14 -14.77 15.63
N SER A 337 -14.09 -13.46 15.30
CA SER A 337 -15.05 -12.82 14.40
C SER A 337 -14.64 -12.98 12.92
N ASP A 338 -15.64 -12.93 12.04
CA ASP A 338 -15.46 -12.87 10.58
C ASP A 338 -15.80 -11.48 10.01
N THR A 339 -16.03 -10.51 10.90
CA THR A 339 -16.33 -9.12 10.51
C THR A 339 -15.10 -8.40 9.98
N ASP A 340 -15.29 -7.36 9.18
CA ASP A 340 -14.21 -6.60 8.55
C ASP A 340 -13.32 -5.85 9.56
N TYR A 341 -13.92 -5.47 10.69
CA TYR A 341 -13.25 -4.79 11.78
C TYR A 341 -13.57 -5.47 13.10
N TRP A 342 -12.72 -5.29 14.09
CA TRP A 342 -12.93 -5.81 15.45
C TRP A 342 -14.25 -5.34 16.11
N PHE A 343 -14.78 -4.19 15.67
CA PHE A 343 -16.03 -3.62 16.16
C PHE A 343 -17.24 -3.97 15.30
N GLY A 344 -17.08 -4.73 14.22
CA GLY A 344 -18.15 -5.12 13.29
C GLY A 344 -17.89 -4.73 11.86
N SER A 345 -18.88 -4.86 11.00
CA SER A 345 -18.84 -4.37 9.62
C SER A 345 -19.34 -2.94 9.56
N SER A 346 -18.59 -2.05 8.90
CA SER A 346 -19.11 -0.71 8.57
C SER A 346 -20.26 -0.86 7.57
N GLY A 347 -21.47 -0.40 7.93
CA GLY A 347 -22.63 -0.33 7.06
C GLY A 347 -22.44 0.60 5.88
#